data_e2858ab02be3190a8416790cdf5f78f9
#
_entry.id   e2858ab02be3190a8416790cdf5f78f9
#
_cell.length_a   1.000
_cell.length_b   1.000
_cell.length_c   1.000
_cell.angle_alpha   90.00
_cell.angle_beta   90.00
_cell.angle_gamma   90.00
#
_symmetry.space_group_name_H-M   'P 1'
#
loop_
_entity.id
_entity.type
_entity.pdbx_description
1 polymer ?
#
loop_
_entity_poly.entity_id
_entity_poly.type
_entity_poly.pdbx_seq_one_letter_code
_entity_poly.pdbx_strand_id
1 'polypeptide(L)'
;MNLRFYVRRKSPDGWRRGVVFIRELVPRPAIALIARAFYGENYIAVPMKHEIEHVAAPASGGQLLHPSGDIARKTYDRSSWATQPVDATGCPSGAKRVDGNLKVEYSWRRGRKWESLKMTATGEAQSIPGGSHAEFITEHYWGYTALREGCSEYRVEHPRWKIRNASDFELNADVASLYGQQFAETLPQPPRSAFIAYGSPITVHGREIL
;
A
#
# COMPACT_ATOMS: atom_id res chain seq x y z
N MET A 1 2.60 5.56 -2.42
CA MET A 1 1.18 5.95 -2.42
C MET A 1 0.69 5.97 -3.85
N ASN A 2 -0.37 5.24 -4.20
CA ASN A 2 -0.86 5.19 -5.57
C ASN A 2 -2.38 5.26 -5.66
N LEU A 3 -2.88 5.78 -6.77
CA LEU A 3 -4.26 5.61 -7.22
C LEU A 3 -4.24 4.74 -8.47
N ARG A 4 -5.03 3.67 -8.47
CA ARG A 4 -5.08 2.71 -9.55
C ARG A 4 -6.50 2.26 -9.86
N PHE A 5 -6.71 1.78 -11.09
CA PHE A 5 -7.91 1.06 -11.51
C PHE A 5 -7.60 -0.41 -11.78
N TYR A 6 -8.62 -1.23 -11.66
CA TYR A 6 -8.55 -2.65 -12.01
C TYR A 6 -9.11 -2.86 -13.39
N VAL A 7 -8.34 -3.56 -14.21
CA VAL A 7 -8.67 -3.83 -15.61
C VAL A 7 -8.54 -5.31 -15.92
N ARG A 8 -9.13 -5.73 -17.02
CA ARG A 8 -8.88 -7.04 -17.60
C ARG A 8 -8.68 -6.91 -19.11
N ARG A 9 -7.77 -7.70 -19.63
CA ARG A 9 -7.44 -7.76 -21.05
C ARG A 9 -7.60 -9.20 -21.54
N LYS A 10 -8.19 -9.37 -22.74
CA LYS A 10 -8.23 -10.66 -23.42
C LYS A 10 -6.86 -10.90 -24.07
N SER A 11 -6.25 -12.03 -23.78
CA SER A 11 -4.98 -12.51 -24.30
C SER A 11 -5.20 -13.86 -24.99
N PRO A 12 -4.27 -14.36 -25.83
CA PRO A 12 -4.40 -15.70 -26.44
C PRO A 12 -4.57 -16.83 -25.43
N ASP A 13 -3.96 -16.71 -24.25
CA ASP A 13 -4.02 -17.66 -23.13
C ASP A 13 -5.20 -17.41 -22.16
N GLY A 14 -6.09 -16.44 -22.45
CA GLY A 14 -7.27 -16.16 -21.64
C GLY A 14 -7.36 -14.72 -21.15
N TRP A 15 -8.13 -14.52 -20.07
CA TRP A 15 -8.30 -13.20 -19.46
C TRP A 15 -7.19 -12.92 -18.44
N ARG A 16 -6.43 -11.85 -18.66
CA ARG A 16 -5.45 -11.31 -17.71
C ARG A 16 -6.07 -10.20 -16.89
N ARG A 17 -5.99 -10.31 -15.56
CA ARG A 17 -6.41 -9.26 -14.63
C ARG A 17 -5.21 -8.44 -14.24
N GLY A 18 -5.35 -7.12 -14.28
CA GLY A 18 -4.25 -6.23 -13.95
C GLY A 18 -4.71 -4.88 -13.44
N VAL A 19 -3.76 -4.00 -13.30
CA VAL A 19 -3.94 -2.64 -12.78
C VAL A 19 -3.42 -1.62 -13.77
N VAL A 20 -4.04 -0.45 -13.75
CA VAL A 20 -3.57 0.78 -14.40
C VAL A 20 -3.36 1.83 -13.33
N PHE A 21 -2.16 2.39 -13.24
CA PHE A 21 -1.85 3.43 -12.28
C PHE A 21 -2.18 4.81 -12.87
N ILE A 22 -2.98 5.58 -12.14
CA ILE A 22 -3.25 6.98 -12.48
C ILE A 22 -2.05 7.84 -12.10
N ARG A 23 -1.54 7.61 -10.89
CA ARG A 23 -0.33 8.26 -10.38
C ARG A 23 0.23 7.52 -9.18
N GLU A 24 1.55 7.44 -9.13
CA GLU A 24 2.27 6.88 -8.00
C GLU A 24 3.23 7.90 -7.37
N LEU A 25 3.20 7.99 -6.04
CA LEU A 25 4.15 8.77 -5.26
C LEU A 25 5.19 7.85 -4.65
N VAL A 26 6.45 8.17 -4.85
CA VAL A 26 7.60 7.40 -4.34
C VAL A 26 8.63 8.31 -3.69
N PRO A 27 9.37 7.82 -2.68
CA PRO A 27 10.38 8.65 -1.99
C PRO A 27 11.69 8.77 -2.77
N ARG A 28 11.93 7.91 -3.77
CA ARG A 28 13.22 7.81 -4.47
C ARG A 28 13.13 8.34 -5.90
N PRO A 29 13.84 9.42 -6.27
CA PRO A 29 13.83 9.96 -7.64
C PRO A 29 14.28 8.94 -8.69
N ALA A 30 15.25 8.08 -8.38
CA ALA A 30 15.71 7.04 -9.31
C ALA A 30 14.60 6.05 -9.69
N ILE A 31 13.74 5.66 -8.72
CA ILE A 31 12.58 4.79 -9.00
C ILE A 31 11.60 5.50 -9.93
N ALA A 32 11.28 6.76 -9.68
CA ALA A 32 10.40 7.54 -10.54
C ALA A 32 10.97 7.69 -11.96
N LEU A 33 12.28 7.90 -12.09
CA LEU A 33 12.95 8.00 -13.39
C LEU A 33 12.86 6.68 -14.17
N ILE A 34 13.21 5.55 -13.53
CA ILE A 34 13.15 4.22 -14.14
C ILE A 34 11.71 3.88 -14.56
N ALA A 35 10.74 4.08 -13.68
CA ALA A 35 9.34 3.77 -13.98
C ALA A 35 8.82 4.58 -15.17
N ARG A 36 9.17 5.86 -15.27
CA ARG A 36 8.79 6.71 -16.39
C ARG A 36 9.51 6.34 -17.69
N ALA A 37 10.83 6.07 -17.62
CA ALA A 37 11.63 5.78 -18.82
C ALA A 37 11.36 4.39 -19.39
N PHE A 38 11.23 3.37 -18.52
CA PHE A 38 11.12 1.97 -18.97
C PHE A 38 9.70 1.43 -19.00
N TYR A 39 8.77 1.95 -18.19
CA TYR A 39 7.40 1.45 -18.11
C TYR A 39 6.36 2.46 -18.57
N GLY A 40 6.74 3.73 -18.79
CA GLY A 40 5.82 4.80 -19.14
C GLY A 40 4.89 5.22 -17.99
N GLU A 41 5.17 4.77 -16.76
CA GLU A 41 4.32 4.97 -15.60
C GLU A 41 4.37 6.40 -15.06
N ASN A 42 3.24 6.90 -14.54
CA ASN A 42 3.13 8.25 -14.00
C ASN A 42 3.60 8.32 -12.55
N TYR A 43 4.91 8.20 -12.34
CA TYR A 43 5.56 8.28 -11.04
C TYR A 43 6.04 9.69 -10.72
N ILE A 44 5.83 10.13 -9.47
CA ILE A 44 6.33 11.39 -8.93
C ILE A 44 7.15 11.09 -7.69
N ALA A 45 8.38 11.62 -7.65
CA ALA A 45 9.22 11.58 -6.45
C ALA A 45 8.86 12.72 -5.51
N VAL A 46 8.50 12.38 -4.27
CA VAL A 46 8.20 13.34 -3.20
C VAL A 46 8.84 12.90 -1.89
N PRO A 47 9.21 13.80 -0.98
CA PRO A 47 9.61 13.42 0.37
C PRO A 47 8.47 12.67 1.05
N MET A 48 8.76 11.48 1.58
CA MET A 48 7.79 10.61 2.25
C MET A 48 8.34 10.14 3.59
N LYS A 49 7.45 9.90 4.54
CA LYS A 49 7.71 9.23 5.80
C LYS A 49 6.55 8.30 6.12
N HIS A 50 6.80 7.34 6.99
CA HIS A 50 5.75 6.46 7.52
C HIS A 50 6.02 6.18 8.99
N GLU A 51 4.96 5.98 9.74
CA GLU A 51 4.98 5.56 11.13
C GLU A 51 4.08 4.33 11.26
N ILE A 52 4.57 3.33 11.99
CA ILE A 52 3.83 2.11 12.29
C ILE A 52 3.91 1.91 13.80
N GLU A 53 2.75 1.94 14.44
CA GLU A 53 2.60 1.84 15.88
C GLU A 53 1.78 0.61 16.24
N HIS A 54 2.33 -0.25 17.09
CA HIS A 54 1.60 -1.35 17.70
C HIS A 54 1.03 -0.86 19.05
N VAL A 55 -0.30 -0.76 19.11
CA VAL A 55 -1.01 -0.35 20.33
C VAL A 55 -1.52 -1.62 21.01
N ALA A 56 -1.10 -1.86 22.24
CA ALA A 56 -1.59 -3.01 23.03
C ALA A 56 -3.12 -2.93 23.15
N ALA A 57 -3.80 -4.09 23.02
CA ALA A 57 -5.21 -4.16 23.34
C ALA A 57 -5.43 -3.74 24.80
N PRO A 58 -6.49 -2.95 25.12
CA PRO A 58 -6.82 -2.67 26.50
C PRO A 58 -7.04 -4.01 27.21
N ALA A 59 -6.33 -4.24 28.31
CA ALA A 59 -6.51 -5.42 29.12
C ALA A 59 -7.99 -5.50 29.52
N SER A 60 -8.66 -6.58 29.13
CA SER A 60 -10.02 -6.87 29.57
C SER A 60 -9.99 -7.25 31.06
N GLY A 61 -10.22 -6.29 31.96
CA GLY A 61 -10.24 -6.52 33.40
C GLY A 61 -9.74 -5.28 34.15
N GLY A 62 -10.65 -4.56 34.75
CA GLY A 62 -10.44 -3.26 35.36
C GLY A 62 -9.27 -3.17 36.31
N GLN A 63 -8.45 -2.19 36.10
CA GLN A 63 -7.84 -1.33 37.12
C GLN A 63 -7.22 -0.12 36.39
N LEU A 64 -7.66 1.05 36.78
CA LEU A 64 -7.03 2.32 36.40
C LEU A 64 -5.61 2.33 36.97
N LEU A 65 -4.62 2.03 36.17
CA LEU A 65 -3.23 2.29 36.45
C LEU A 65 -2.74 3.39 35.48
N HIS A 66 -2.05 4.36 36.06
CA HIS A 66 -1.47 5.54 35.44
C HIS A 66 -0.70 5.20 34.15
N PRO A 67 -0.75 6.08 33.11
CA PRO A 67 -0.04 5.86 31.86
C PRO A 67 1.44 6.22 31.99
N SER A 68 2.22 5.25 32.45
CA SER A 68 3.68 5.23 32.23
C SER A 68 4.03 3.87 31.60
N GLY A 69 3.50 3.64 30.43
CA GLY A 69 3.83 2.48 29.62
C GLY A 69 4.65 2.92 28.43
N ASP A 70 5.86 2.41 28.33
CA ASP A 70 6.79 2.63 27.22
C ASP A 70 6.10 2.31 25.87
N ILE A 71 5.78 3.35 25.15
CA ILE A 71 5.32 3.26 23.77
C ILE A 71 6.57 2.94 22.95
N ALA A 72 6.72 1.71 22.52
CA ALA A 72 7.78 1.31 21.61
C ALA A 72 7.52 1.94 20.24
N ARG A 73 7.93 3.19 20.09
CA ARG A 73 7.98 3.91 18.81
C ARG A 73 9.15 3.36 18.01
N LYS A 74 8.89 2.44 17.09
CA LYS A 74 9.88 2.07 16.08
C LYS A 74 9.77 3.04 14.90
N THR A 75 10.58 4.10 14.93
CA THR A 75 10.90 4.87 13.73
C THR A 75 11.78 4.01 12.82
N TYR A 76 11.27 3.56 11.70
CA TYR A 76 12.06 2.85 10.71
C TYR A 76 12.86 3.84 9.87
N ASP A 77 14.18 3.77 10.00
CA ASP A 77 15.11 4.51 9.15
C ASP A 77 15.03 4.03 7.70
N ARG A 78 15.32 4.95 6.82
CA ARG A 78 15.21 4.94 5.34
C ARG A 78 15.88 3.76 4.61
N SER A 79 16.69 2.96 5.30
CA SER A 79 17.54 1.93 4.70
C SER A 79 17.12 0.47 4.99
N SER A 80 16.19 0.25 5.92
CA SER A 80 16.06 -1.08 6.55
C SER A 80 15.07 -2.05 5.90
N TRP A 81 14.21 -1.63 4.98
CA TRP A 81 13.19 -2.53 4.47
C TRP A 81 13.54 -3.31 3.20
N ALA A 82 14.78 -3.13 2.68
CA ALA A 82 15.28 -3.97 1.58
C ALA A 82 16.02 -5.23 2.04
N THR A 83 16.27 -5.44 3.33
CA THR A 83 17.20 -6.47 3.81
C THR A 83 16.78 -7.22 5.07
N GLN A 84 15.57 -7.05 5.60
CA GLN A 84 15.15 -7.88 6.74
C GLN A 84 14.61 -9.23 6.26
N PRO A 85 15.16 -10.36 6.74
CA PRO A 85 14.59 -11.66 6.47
C PRO A 85 13.18 -11.74 7.06
N VAL A 86 12.22 -12.11 6.24
CA VAL A 86 10.86 -12.41 6.69
C VAL A 86 10.75 -13.90 7.02
N ASP A 87 10.00 -14.24 8.05
CA ASP A 87 9.69 -15.63 8.37
C ASP A 87 8.73 -16.24 7.31
N ALA A 88 8.46 -17.53 7.43
CA ALA A 88 7.54 -18.26 6.55
C ALA A 88 6.10 -17.69 6.54
N THR A 89 5.79 -16.71 7.39
CA THR A 89 4.50 -16.02 7.46
C THR A 89 4.51 -14.63 6.84
N GLY A 90 5.68 -14.19 6.29
CA GLY A 90 5.86 -12.87 5.69
C GLY A 90 6.07 -11.74 6.72
N CYS A 91 6.29 -12.07 7.98
CA CYS A 91 6.64 -11.11 9.02
C CYS A 91 8.17 -10.96 9.15
N PRO A 92 8.70 -9.76 9.48
CA PRO A 92 10.10 -9.60 9.82
C PRO A 92 10.49 -10.57 10.95
N SER A 93 11.57 -11.34 10.75
CA SER A 93 12.07 -12.30 11.75
C SER A 93 12.34 -11.59 13.07
N GLY A 94 11.66 -12.01 14.14
CA GLY A 94 11.77 -11.42 15.47
C GLY A 94 10.65 -10.45 15.89
N ALA A 95 9.65 -10.19 15.06
CA ALA A 95 8.46 -9.48 15.49
C ALA A 95 7.67 -10.36 16.46
N LYS A 96 7.67 -10.00 17.76
CA LYS A 96 6.74 -10.60 18.73
C LYS A 96 5.32 -10.41 18.19
N ARG A 97 4.51 -11.49 18.19
CA ARG A 97 3.06 -11.37 18.02
C ARG A 97 2.56 -10.40 19.09
N VAL A 98 2.10 -9.24 18.66
CA VAL A 98 1.47 -8.27 19.52
C VAL A 98 -0.02 -8.34 19.19
N ASP A 99 -0.78 -8.97 20.05
CA ASP A 99 -2.24 -8.87 20.06
C ASP A 99 -2.57 -7.42 20.38
N GLY A 100 -3.01 -6.66 19.39
CA GLY A 100 -3.28 -5.25 19.57
C GLY A 100 -3.69 -4.55 18.28
N ASN A 101 -4.00 -3.29 18.38
CA ASN A 101 -4.30 -2.45 17.24
C ASN A 101 -3.01 -2.04 16.53
N LEU A 102 -3.05 -2.01 15.21
CA LEU A 102 -1.97 -1.53 14.37
C LEU A 102 -2.37 -0.18 13.77
N LYS A 103 -1.66 0.88 14.13
CA LYS A 103 -1.82 2.19 13.52
C LYS A 103 -0.73 2.40 12.49
N VAL A 104 -1.11 2.85 11.31
CA VAL A 104 -0.19 3.14 10.21
C VAL A 104 -0.48 4.53 9.68
N GLU A 105 0.55 5.35 9.58
CA GLU A 105 0.50 6.66 8.93
C GLU A 105 1.53 6.70 7.81
N TYR A 106 1.08 7.04 6.61
CA TYR A 106 1.94 7.45 5.49
C TYR A 106 1.76 8.93 5.26
N SER A 107 2.87 9.68 5.26
CA SER A 107 2.86 11.11 4.99
C SER A 107 3.78 11.42 3.81
N TRP A 108 3.38 12.39 2.98
CA TRP A 108 4.18 12.89 1.87
C TRP A 108 4.10 14.41 1.81
N ARG A 109 5.14 15.04 1.24
CA ARG A 109 5.21 16.50 1.17
C ARG A 109 5.18 16.97 -0.27
N ARG A 110 4.23 17.88 -0.56
CA ARG A 110 4.16 18.61 -1.83
C ARG A 110 4.36 20.10 -1.56
N GLY A 111 5.41 20.68 -2.14
CA GLY A 111 5.80 22.04 -1.79
C GLY A 111 6.09 22.19 -0.29
N ARG A 112 5.31 23.04 0.38
CA ARG A 112 5.42 23.29 1.83
C ARG A 112 4.42 22.47 2.66
N LYS A 113 3.44 21.81 2.05
CA LYS A 113 2.35 21.11 2.75
C LYS A 113 2.65 19.62 2.89
N TRP A 114 2.43 19.09 4.08
CA TRP A 114 2.37 17.66 4.34
C TRP A 114 0.94 17.16 4.19
N GLU A 115 0.79 16.05 3.52
CA GLU A 115 -0.44 15.32 3.32
C GLU A 115 -0.27 13.92 3.92
N SER A 116 -1.35 13.25 4.30
CA SER A 116 -1.26 11.94 4.97
C SER A 116 -2.44 11.04 4.68
N LEU A 117 -2.15 9.74 4.82
CA LEU A 117 -3.12 8.65 4.89
C LEU A 117 -2.87 7.92 6.20
N LYS A 118 -3.91 7.80 7.03
CA LYS A 118 -3.85 7.09 8.31
C LYS A 118 -4.85 5.95 8.31
N MET A 119 -4.47 4.86 8.95
CA MET A 119 -5.34 3.70 9.14
C MET A 119 -5.08 3.07 10.50
N THR A 120 -6.15 2.62 11.13
CA THR A 120 -6.09 1.75 12.31
C THR A 120 -6.67 0.40 11.94
N ALA A 121 -5.93 -0.66 12.18
CA ALA A 121 -6.41 -2.03 11.99
C ALA A 121 -6.43 -2.77 13.32
N THR A 122 -7.42 -3.63 13.52
CA THR A 122 -7.64 -4.40 14.73
C THR A 122 -7.53 -5.90 14.46
N GLY A 123 -7.36 -6.68 15.51
CA GLY A 123 -7.30 -8.13 15.44
C GLY A 123 -5.99 -8.66 14.84
N GLU A 124 -5.96 -9.93 14.52
CA GLU A 124 -4.80 -10.62 13.94
C GLU A 124 -4.75 -10.53 12.42
N ALA A 125 -3.54 -10.72 11.87
CA ALA A 125 -3.36 -10.89 10.43
C ALA A 125 -3.96 -12.22 9.97
N GLN A 126 -4.86 -12.16 9.01
CA GLN A 126 -5.56 -13.31 8.46
C GLN A 126 -5.27 -13.52 6.99
N SER A 127 -5.39 -14.75 6.53
CA SER A 127 -5.34 -15.07 5.10
C SER A 127 -6.52 -14.44 4.39
N ILE A 128 -6.32 -14.00 3.15
CA ILE A 128 -7.38 -13.40 2.34
C ILE A 128 -8.36 -14.49 1.91
N PRO A 129 -9.66 -14.37 2.26
CA PRO A 129 -10.66 -15.33 1.85
C PRO A 129 -10.83 -15.34 0.32
N GLY A 130 -11.00 -16.53 -0.25
CA GLY A 130 -11.31 -16.68 -1.68
C GLY A 130 -12.63 -16.00 -2.04
N GLY A 131 -12.71 -15.36 -3.21
CA GLY A 131 -13.88 -14.63 -3.69
C GLY A 131 -14.14 -13.30 -2.96
N SER A 132 -13.30 -12.88 -2.02
CA SER A 132 -13.48 -11.66 -1.25
C SER A 132 -13.08 -10.40 -2.03
N HIS A 133 -13.56 -9.24 -1.58
CA HIS A 133 -13.13 -7.94 -2.11
C HIS A 133 -11.63 -7.69 -1.89
N ALA A 134 -11.07 -8.17 -0.79
CA ALA A 134 -9.64 -8.09 -0.53
C ALA A 134 -8.83 -8.90 -1.55
N GLU A 135 -9.26 -10.11 -1.90
CA GLU A 135 -8.65 -10.89 -2.98
C GLU A 135 -8.76 -10.16 -4.32
N PHE A 136 -9.91 -9.57 -4.61
CA PHE A 136 -10.06 -8.77 -5.82
C PHE A 136 -9.07 -7.61 -5.86
N ILE A 137 -8.77 -6.95 -4.73
CA ILE A 137 -7.84 -5.82 -4.66
C ILE A 137 -6.37 -6.26 -4.74
N THR A 138 -6.00 -7.40 -4.15
CA THR A 138 -4.59 -7.80 -3.99
C THR A 138 -4.07 -8.71 -5.10
N GLU A 139 -4.91 -9.57 -5.66
CA GLU A 139 -4.48 -10.63 -6.59
C GLU A 139 -4.50 -10.13 -8.04
N HIS A 140 -3.61 -9.19 -8.35
CA HIS A 140 -3.36 -8.66 -9.69
C HIS A 140 -1.89 -8.82 -10.05
N TYR A 141 -1.62 -9.55 -11.12
CA TYR A 141 -0.28 -9.93 -11.54
C TYR A 141 0.15 -9.29 -12.85
N TRP A 142 -0.61 -8.31 -13.36
CA TRP A 142 -0.31 -7.57 -14.56
C TRP A 142 -0.45 -6.07 -14.32
N GLY A 143 0.51 -5.31 -14.87
CA GLY A 143 0.43 -3.85 -14.95
C GLY A 143 0.22 -3.41 -16.41
N TYR A 144 -0.58 -2.39 -16.60
CA TYR A 144 -0.87 -1.80 -17.90
C TYR A 144 -0.68 -0.30 -17.85
N THR A 145 -0.03 0.24 -18.88
CA THR A 145 0.13 1.69 -19.06
C THR A 145 -0.26 2.09 -20.46
N ALA A 146 -1.17 3.07 -20.59
CA ALA A 146 -1.48 3.67 -21.87
C ALA A 146 -0.27 4.48 -22.35
N LEU A 147 0.18 4.21 -23.57
CA LEU A 147 1.23 4.94 -24.26
C LEU A 147 0.61 5.85 -25.32
N ARG A 148 1.42 6.71 -25.92
CA ARG A 148 0.96 7.54 -27.06
C ARG A 148 0.45 6.67 -28.20
N GLU A 149 1.13 5.56 -28.46
CA GLU A 149 0.75 4.54 -29.43
C GLU A 149 0.78 3.19 -28.74
N GLY A 150 -0.40 2.56 -28.57
CA GLY A 150 -0.53 1.24 -27.95
C GLY A 150 -0.62 1.24 -26.42
N CYS A 151 -0.26 0.14 -25.86
CA CYS A 151 -0.29 -0.12 -24.43
C CYS A 151 0.95 -0.90 -24.01
N SER A 152 1.54 -0.56 -22.88
CA SER A 152 2.58 -1.35 -22.23
C SER A 152 1.92 -2.37 -21.30
N GLU A 153 2.35 -3.63 -21.38
CA GLU A 153 1.99 -4.69 -20.46
C GLU A 153 3.26 -5.23 -19.77
N TYR A 154 3.20 -5.48 -18.46
CA TYR A 154 4.28 -6.13 -17.73
C TYR A 154 3.71 -7.04 -16.63
N ARG A 155 4.45 -8.11 -16.32
CA ARG A 155 4.07 -9.07 -15.30
C ARG A 155 4.68 -8.70 -13.95
N VAL A 156 3.89 -8.88 -12.89
CA VAL A 156 4.31 -8.70 -11.51
C VAL A 156 4.08 -10.01 -10.76
N GLU A 157 5.03 -10.40 -9.92
CA GLU A 157 4.91 -11.60 -9.08
C GLU A 157 5.09 -11.22 -7.62
N HIS A 158 4.21 -11.73 -6.78
CA HIS A 158 4.30 -11.67 -5.33
C HIS A 158 3.52 -12.85 -4.72
N PRO A 159 3.86 -13.29 -3.50
CA PRO A 159 3.05 -14.28 -2.78
C PRO A 159 1.72 -13.67 -2.35
N ARG A 160 0.74 -14.49 -2.04
CA ARG A 160 -0.50 -14.02 -1.40
C ARG A 160 -0.17 -13.43 -0.02
N TRP A 161 -0.68 -12.24 0.22
CA TRP A 161 -0.44 -11.52 1.47
C TRP A 161 -1.47 -11.91 2.54
N LYS A 162 -1.11 -11.71 3.80
CA LYS A 162 -2.07 -11.64 4.90
C LYS A 162 -2.53 -10.21 5.08
N ILE A 163 -3.73 -10.02 5.60
CA ILE A 163 -4.32 -8.70 5.82
C ILE A 163 -4.85 -8.56 7.24
N ARG A 164 -4.92 -7.32 7.71
CA ARG A 164 -5.76 -6.90 8.85
C ARG A 164 -6.80 -5.93 8.35
N ASN A 165 -8.06 -6.14 8.69
CA ASN A 165 -9.11 -5.19 8.34
C ASN A 165 -8.92 -3.88 9.11
N ALA A 166 -9.05 -2.76 8.43
CA ALA A 166 -9.00 -1.46 9.06
C ALA A 166 -10.34 -1.14 9.72
N SER A 167 -10.28 -0.61 10.94
CA SER A 167 -11.43 -0.11 11.69
C SER A 167 -11.62 1.39 11.51
N ASP A 168 -10.57 2.07 11.05
CA ASP A 168 -10.56 3.51 10.84
C ASP A 168 -9.68 3.88 9.64
N PHE A 169 -10.05 4.98 8.96
CA PHE A 169 -9.38 5.48 7.78
C PHE A 169 -9.50 6.99 7.71
N GLU A 170 -8.39 7.69 7.51
CA GLU A 170 -8.34 9.14 7.32
C GLU A 170 -7.43 9.48 6.15
N LEU A 171 -7.94 10.24 5.19
CA LEU A 171 -7.16 10.80 4.08
C LEU A 171 -7.16 12.34 4.20
N ASN A 172 -5.98 12.90 4.47
CA ASN A 172 -5.76 14.34 4.46
C ASN A 172 -4.86 14.72 3.29
N ALA A 173 -5.46 14.98 2.13
CA ALA A 173 -4.74 15.29 0.91
C ALA A 173 -5.55 16.24 0.01
N ASP A 174 -4.85 17.05 -0.76
CA ASP A 174 -5.43 17.78 -1.88
C ASP A 174 -5.58 16.84 -3.09
N VAL A 175 -6.70 16.09 -3.07
CA VAL A 175 -7.00 15.06 -4.07
C VAL A 175 -7.07 15.63 -5.49
N ALA A 176 -7.70 16.81 -5.65
CA ALA A 176 -7.84 17.45 -6.96
C ALA A 176 -6.50 17.73 -7.61
N SER A 177 -5.59 18.33 -6.87
CA SER A 177 -4.23 18.62 -7.32
C SER A 177 -3.37 17.36 -7.48
N LEU A 178 -3.62 16.32 -6.66
CA LEU A 178 -2.82 15.10 -6.67
C LEU A 178 -3.22 14.15 -7.79
N TYR A 179 -4.51 13.92 -7.97
CA TYR A 179 -5.05 12.90 -8.88
C TYR A 179 -5.93 13.46 -9.99
N GLY A 180 -6.42 14.68 -9.84
CA GLY A 180 -7.31 15.37 -10.78
C GLY A 180 -8.67 15.68 -10.17
N GLN A 181 -9.33 16.70 -10.72
CA GLN A 181 -10.61 17.22 -10.23
C GLN A 181 -11.71 16.15 -10.19
N GLN A 182 -11.70 15.21 -11.14
CA GLN A 182 -12.68 14.12 -11.23
C GLN A 182 -12.67 13.17 -10.02
N PHE A 183 -11.62 13.19 -9.21
CA PHE A 183 -11.51 12.36 -8.00
C PHE A 183 -11.74 13.13 -6.70
N ALA A 184 -11.86 14.45 -6.78
CA ALA A 184 -11.91 15.34 -5.62
C ALA A 184 -13.10 15.08 -4.70
N GLU A 185 -14.24 14.68 -5.26
CA GLU A 185 -15.46 14.41 -4.51
C GLU A 185 -15.54 12.97 -3.98
N THR A 186 -14.89 12.03 -4.67
CA THR A 186 -15.02 10.59 -4.38
C THR A 186 -13.99 10.10 -3.37
N LEU A 187 -12.71 10.45 -3.55
CA LEU A 187 -11.64 9.89 -2.72
C LEU A 187 -11.64 10.33 -1.25
N PRO A 188 -12.13 11.53 -0.88
CA PRO A 188 -12.27 11.91 0.52
C PRO A 188 -13.42 11.21 1.26
N GLN A 189 -14.34 10.55 0.53
CA GLN A 189 -15.44 9.81 1.15
C GLN A 189 -14.94 8.53 1.83
N PRO A 190 -15.68 8.03 2.84
CA PRO A 190 -15.34 6.77 3.48
C PRO A 190 -15.20 5.64 2.44
N PRO A 191 -14.12 4.85 2.48
CA PRO A 191 -13.92 3.78 1.53
C PRO A 191 -14.91 2.63 1.79
N ARG A 192 -15.31 1.91 0.75
CA ARG A 192 -16.13 0.71 0.87
C ARG A 192 -15.44 -0.38 1.71
N SER A 193 -14.12 -0.46 1.65
CA SER A 193 -13.30 -1.31 2.51
C SER A 193 -11.91 -0.73 2.65
N ALA A 194 -11.28 -1.01 3.78
CA ALA A 194 -9.88 -0.70 4.03
C ALA A 194 -9.22 -1.84 4.79
N PHE A 195 -7.97 -2.12 4.48
CA PHE A 195 -7.16 -3.12 5.17
C PHE A 195 -5.68 -2.80 5.05
N ILE A 196 -4.89 -3.32 5.97
CA ILE A 196 -3.44 -3.28 5.94
C ILE A 196 -2.94 -4.65 5.47
N ALA A 197 -2.28 -4.68 4.31
CA ALA A 197 -1.65 -5.89 3.79
C ALA A 197 -0.21 -5.98 4.28
N TYR A 198 0.21 -7.18 4.70
CA TYR A 198 1.60 -7.48 4.98
C TYR A 198 2.31 -7.72 3.66
N GLY A 199 3.03 -6.72 3.20
CA GLY A 199 3.74 -6.78 1.93
C GLY A 199 4.88 -7.80 1.90
N SER A 200 5.41 -8.02 0.70
CA SER A 200 6.55 -8.87 0.44
C SER A 200 7.46 -8.22 -0.60
N PRO A 201 8.65 -8.74 -0.86
CA PRO A 201 9.35 -8.47 -2.10
C PRO A 201 8.45 -8.81 -3.29
N ILE A 202 8.54 -8.00 -4.33
CA ILE A 202 7.84 -8.21 -5.61
C ILE A 202 8.88 -8.33 -6.73
N THR A 203 8.58 -9.14 -7.73
CA THR A 203 9.37 -9.21 -8.97
C THR A 203 8.58 -8.55 -10.08
N VAL A 204 9.20 -7.60 -10.78
CA VAL A 204 8.63 -6.94 -11.96
C VAL A 204 9.42 -7.39 -13.18
N HIS A 205 8.74 -8.00 -14.14
CA HIS A 205 9.34 -8.47 -15.38
C HIS A 205 9.43 -7.35 -16.43
N GLY A 206 10.20 -7.60 -17.48
CA GLY A 206 10.30 -6.68 -18.60
C GLY A 206 8.91 -6.42 -19.23
N ARG A 207 8.75 -5.22 -19.78
CA ARG A 207 7.50 -4.83 -20.46
C ARG A 207 7.45 -5.33 -21.89
N GLU A 208 6.25 -5.54 -22.38
CA GLU A 208 5.90 -5.74 -23.78
C GLU A 208 5.03 -4.57 -24.26
N ILE A 209 5.17 -4.18 -25.52
CA ILE A 209 4.31 -3.20 -26.17
C ILE A 209 3.28 -3.97 -26.99
N LEU A 210 2.00 -3.62 -26.79
CA LEU A 210 0.86 -4.26 -27.41
C LEU A 210 0.32 -3.39 -28.55
#